data_d97c88727f47395e1f3666cbf9d2a2f3
#
_entry.id   d97c88727f47395e1f3666cbf9d2a2f3
#
_cell.length_a   1.000
_cell.length_b   1.000
_cell.length_c   1.000
_cell.angle_alpha   90.00
_cell.angle_beta   90.00
_cell.angle_gamma   90.00
#
_symmetry.space_group_name_H-M   'P 1'
#
loop_
_entity.id
_entity.type
_entity.pdbx_description
1 polymer ?
#
loop_
_entity_poly.entity_id
_entity_poly.type
_entity_poly.pdbx_seq_one_letter_code
_entity_poly.pdbx_strand_id
1 'polypeptide(L)'
;MSPDLADPNLRATSGSGIRNVALLVAGCFFMELLDGTIVVTAIPRISSSLEISAGAAGLVVTAYLVTVAVLIPLSAWLTLRYGYRRVLLSAIAIFTLASLGCAASQSFGELVAMRVLQAVGGAMMVPVGRMIVFERADKTQVMRLMSFIVWPALIAPVIAPLVGGVITTYADWRWLFLINLPLGVVGLACAWRLIHGRPAETPPRLDRLGVILSCGGLAALTWGAHLIADSHPGWPLAAALGLVSVVLLVAGARHMLRVSAPLVDLRTLRIPTFANAMVGSSLTWLVIGAIPFLLPLLFQTVFGWSPIKSGALVLFVFLGNIAIKPGTSFLYRTYGFRRVLLAATICLSLTAIGCALLTASTPVVAIALL
;
A
#
# COMPACT_ATOMS: atom_id res chain seq x y z
N MET A 1 -25.87 -20.40 28.21
CA MET A 1 -24.89 -19.49 27.51
C MET A 1 -25.43 -18.08 27.71
N SER A 2 -24.93 -17.40 28.74
CA SER A 2 -25.48 -16.14 29.27
C SER A 2 -25.12 -14.94 28.35
N PRO A 3 -26.07 -14.02 28.12
CA PRO A 3 -25.87 -12.86 27.21
C PRO A 3 -25.19 -11.64 27.85
N ASP A 4 -24.46 -11.79 28.95
CA ASP A 4 -24.05 -10.68 29.83
C ASP A 4 -22.58 -10.23 29.74
N LEU A 5 -21.89 -10.44 28.62
CA LEU A 5 -20.51 -9.95 28.43
C LEU A 5 -20.37 -8.86 27.34
N ALA A 6 -21.38 -8.05 27.16
CA ALA A 6 -21.28 -6.87 26.31
C ALA A 6 -21.03 -5.64 27.20
N ASP A 7 -19.78 -5.20 27.31
CA ASP A 7 -19.38 -3.95 27.96
C ASP A 7 -20.19 -2.79 27.34
N PRO A 8 -21.06 -2.09 28.13
CA PRO A 8 -21.88 -0.99 27.60
C PRO A 8 -21.08 0.19 27.05
N ASN A 9 -19.78 0.31 27.37
CA ASN A 9 -18.89 1.33 26.85
C ASN A 9 -18.41 1.08 25.42
N LEU A 10 -18.65 -0.12 24.85
CA LEU A 10 -18.32 -0.43 23.45
C LEU A 10 -19.45 -0.07 22.48
N ARG A 11 -20.67 0.19 22.96
CA ARG A 11 -21.87 0.42 22.11
C ARG A 11 -22.17 1.87 21.76
N ALA A 12 -21.42 2.84 22.22
CA ALA A 12 -21.77 4.26 22.03
C ALA A 12 -20.65 5.10 21.39
N THR A 13 -20.04 4.65 20.30
CA THR A 13 -19.47 5.62 19.37
C THR A 13 -20.59 6.07 18.46
N SER A 14 -21.14 7.29 18.73
CA SER A 14 -22.02 8.00 17.80
C SER A 14 -21.45 7.89 16.37
N GLY A 15 -22.31 7.85 15.34
CA GLY A 15 -21.86 7.75 13.95
C GLY A 15 -20.79 8.79 13.53
N SER A 16 -20.61 9.85 14.32
CA SER A 16 -19.51 10.82 14.21
C SER A 16 -18.16 10.25 14.68
N GLY A 17 -18.12 9.46 15.74
CA GLY A 17 -16.87 8.91 16.29
C GLY A 17 -16.21 7.92 15.34
N ILE A 18 -16.97 7.01 14.74
CA ILE A 18 -16.42 6.03 13.79
C ILE A 18 -15.98 6.70 12.48
N ARG A 19 -16.68 7.74 12.04
CA ARG A 19 -16.27 8.55 10.88
C ARG A 19 -14.92 9.22 11.12
N ASN A 20 -14.69 9.78 12.29
CA ASN A 20 -13.41 10.42 12.64
C ASN A 20 -12.27 9.40 12.68
N VAL A 21 -12.51 8.17 13.16
CA VAL A 21 -11.54 7.08 13.09
C VAL A 21 -11.25 6.71 11.64
N ALA A 22 -12.26 6.59 10.79
CA ALA A 22 -12.07 6.31 9.37
C ALA A 22 -11.29 7.42 8.65
N LEU A 23 -11.50 8.69 8.98
CA LEU A 23 -10.73 9.81 8.45
C LEU A 23 -9.27 9.81 8.93
N LEU A 24 -9.01 9.45 10.18
CA LEU A 24 -7.65 9.25 10.68
C LEU A 24 -6.92 8.16 9.88
N VAL A 25 -7.56 7.00 9.70
CA VAL A 25 -7.00 5.89 8.92
C VAL A 25 -6.79 6.29 7.46
N ALA A 26 -7.72 7.06 6.89
CA ALA A 26 -7.58 7.62 5.55
C ALA A 26 -6.36 8.55 5.44
N GLY A 27 -6.12 9.40 6.45
CA GLY A 27 -4.93 10.26 6.54
C GLY A 27 -3.64 9.45 6.64
N CYS A 28 -3.61 8.39 7.45
CA CYS A 28 -2.47 7.48 7.52
C CYS A 28 -2.20 6.80 6.18
N PHE A 29 -3.25 6.34 5.49
CA PHE A 29 -3.12 5.69 4.18
C PHE A 29 -2.68 6.67 3.10
N PHE A 30 -3.21 7.89 3.12
CA PHE A 30 -2.75 8.97 2.24
C PHE A 30 -1.27 9.25 2.44
N MET A 31 -0.82 9.39 3.70
CA MET A 31 0.57 9.68 4.04
C MET A 31 1.52 8.56 3.57
N GLU A 32 1.14 7.29 3.77
CA GLU A 32 1.91 6.14 3.31
C GLU A 32 2.05 6.08 1.79
N LEU A 33 0.95 6.27 1.04
CA LEU A 33 0.97 6.25 -0.41
C LEU A 33 1.64 7.47 -1.02
N LEU A 34 1.45 8.65 -0.43
CA LEU A 34 2.13 9.85 -0.85
C LEU A 34 3.64 9.67 -0.72
N ASP A 35 4.10 9.24 0.45
CA ASP A 35 5.52 9.02 0.73
C ASP A 35 6.15 7.96 -0.19
N GLY A 36 5.44 6.85 -0.43
CA GLY A 36 5.90 5.79 -1.33
C GLY A 36 6.05 6.23 -2.79
N THR A 37 5.26 7.22 -3.22
CA THR A 37 5.25 7.67 -4.63
C THR A 37 6.02 8.96 -4.88
N ILE A 38 6.02 9.90 -3.94
CA ILE A 38 6.64 11.22 -4.12
C ILE A 38 8.16 11.14 -4.25
N VAL A 39 8.80 10.19 -3.56
CA VAL A 39 10.26 10.01 -3.55
C VAL A 39 10.79 9.59 -4.93
N VAL A 40 9.97 8.91 -5.74
CA VAL A 40 10.35 8.53 -7.12
C VAL A 40 10.75 9.75 -7.96
N THR A 41 10.07 10.87 -7.76
CA THR A 41 10.36 12.13 -8.50
C THR A 41 11.69 12.77 -8.10
N ALA A 42 12.21 12.42 -6.92
CA ALA A 42 13.46 12.97 -6.38
C ALA A 42 14.70 12.11 -6.69
N ILE A 43 14.54 10.91 -7.27
CA ILE A 43 15.66 10.01 -7.57
C ILE A 43 16.83 10.74 -8.24
N PRO A 44 16.65 11.56 -9.31
CA PRO A 44 17.75 12.27 -9.94
C PRO A 44 18.44 13.27 -9.00
N ARG A 45 17.68 13.97 -8.15
CA ARG A 45 18.24 14.94 -7.19
C ARG A 45 18.96 14.24 -6.04
N ILE A 46 18.44 13.13 -5.53
CA ILE A 46 19.10 12.31 -4.51
C ILE A 46 20.40 11.74 -5.07
N SER A 47 20.37 11.21 -6.31
CA SER A 47 21.54 10.68 -7.01
C SER A 47 22.66 11.72 -7.12
N SER A 48 22.33 12.93 -7.58
CA SER A 48 23.31 14.02 -7.72
C SER A 48 23.80 14.57 -6.38
N SER A 49 22.91 14.66 -5.38
CA SER A 49 23.27 15.22 -4.05
C SER A 49 24.15 14.29 -3.22
N LEU A 50 23.97 12.98 -3.35
CA LEU A 50 24.73 11.97 -2.62
C LEU A 50 25.83 11.30 -3.46
N GLU A 51 26.08 11.80 -4.69
CA GLU A 51 27.12 11.34 -5.63
C GLU A 51 27.04 9.83 -5.91
N ILE A 52 25.82 9.30 -6.09
CA ILE A 52 25.54 7.88 -6.36
C ILE A 52 24.86 7.70 -7.73
N SER A 53 24.87 6.47 -8.25
CA SER A 53 24.13 6.16 -9.48
C SER A 53 22.61 6.24 -9.28
N ALA A 54 21.86 6.53 -10.34
CA ALA A 54 20.40 6.56 -10.29
C ALA A 54 19.81 5.18 -9.90
N GLY A 55 20.45 4.08 -10.31
CA GLY A 55 20.07 2.72 -9.89
C GLY A 55 20.23 2.53 -8.39
N ALA A 56 21.35 2.98 -7.80
CA ALA A 56 21.54 2.93 -6.35
C ALA A 56 20.50 3.80 -5.63
N ALA A 57 20.19 5.02 -6.15
CA ALA A 57 19.15 5.87 -5.58
C ALA A 57 17.76 5.21 -5.59
N GLY A 58 17.47 4.33 -6.55
CA GLY A 58 16.26 3.53 -6.60
C GLY A 58 16.07 2.61 -5.38
N LEU A 59 17.15 2.20 -4.71
CA LEU A 59 17.07 1.41 -3.48
C LEU A 59 16.35 2.15 -2.34
N VAL A 60 16.34 3.47 -2.33
CA VAL A 60 15.61 4.28 -1.35
C VAL A 60 14.10 3.98 -1.40
N VAL A 61 13.56 3.77 -2.60
CA VAL A 61 12.16 3.39 -2.81
C VAL A 61 11.97 1.91 -2.57
N THR A 62 12.83 1.08 -3.14
CA THR A 62 12.72 -0.39 -3.04
C THR A 62 12.85 -0.88 -1.61
N ALA A 63 13.80 -0.37 -0.82
CA ALA A 63 13.97 -0.73 0.58
C ALA A 63 12.71 -0.46 1.41
N TYR A 64 12.05 0.67 1.17
CA TYR A 64 10.78 1.00 1.81
C TYR A 64 9.69 0.00 1.42
N LEU A 65 9.44 -0.20 0.13
CA LEU A 65 8.36 -1.07 -0.36
C LEU A 65 8.55 -2.53 0.07
N VAL A 66 9.78 -3.04 0.00
CA VAL A 66 10.15 -4.39 0.46
C VAL A 66 9.84 -4.54 1.93
N THR A 67 10.31 -3.60 2.76
CA THR A 67 10.11 -3.67 4.21
C THR A 67 8.63 -3.61 4.58
N VAL A 68 7.85 -2.73 3.94
CA VAL A 68 6.39 -2.67 4.11
C VAL A 68 5.77 -4.03 3.79
N ALA A 69 6.05 -4.59 2.60
CA ALA A 69 5.47 -5.86 2.16
C ALA A 69 5.81 -7.02 3.11
N VAL A 70 7.06 -7.07 3.57
CA VAL A 70 7.58 -8.10 4.48
C VAL A 70 6.90 -8.04 5.85
N LEU A 71 6.61 -6.84 6.37
CA LEU A 71 6.13 -6.66 7.74
C LEU A 71 4.61 -6.61 7.87
N ILE A 72 3.86 -6.40 6.79
CA ILE A 72 2.39 -6.39 6.82
C ILE A 72 1.79 -7.63 7.53
N PRO A 73 2.24 -8.88 7.28
CA PRO A 73 1.67 -10.05 7.96
C PRO A 73 1.81 -10.03 9.48
N LEU A 74 2.82 -9.31 10.01
CA LEU A 74 3.06 -9.22 11.46
C LEU A 74 2.08 -8.26 12.16
N SER A 75 1.42 -7.38 11.42
CA SER A 75 0.55 -6.33 11.97
C SER A 75 -0.61 -6.87 12.82
N ALA A 76 -1.24 -7.97 12.39
CA ALA A 76 -2.35 -8.59 13.11
C ALA A 76 -1.90 -9.13 14.48
N TRP A 77 -0.77 -9.86 14.53
CA TRP A 77 -0.25 -10.37 15.78
C TRP A 77 0.17 -9.26 16.75
N LEU A 78 0.88 -8.23 16.26
CA LEU A 78 1.26 -7.08 17.08
C LEU A 78 0.03 -6.40 17.69
N THR A 79 -1.04 -6.27 16.90
CA THR A 79 -2.29 -5.65 17.34
C THR A 79 -2.97 -6.47 18.45
N LEU A 80 -3.04 -7.78 18.31
CA LEU A 80 -3.58 -8.66 19.35
C LEU A 80 -2.71 -8.66 20.62
N ARG A 81 -1.40 -8.59 20.46
CA ARG A 81 -0.44 -8.63 21.59
C ARG A 81 -0.40 -7.33 22.39
N TYR A 82 -0.38 -6.17 21.70
CA TYR A 82 -0.12 -4.88 22.32
C TYR A 82 -1.33 -3.93 22.31
N GLY A 83 -2.39 -4.31 21.59
CA GLY A 83 -3.60 -3.52 21.40
C GLY A 83 -3.48 -2.47 20.27
N TYR A 84 -4.59 -2.18 19.63
CA TYR A 84 -4.69 -1.24 18.48
C TYR A 84 -4.05 0.13 18.76
N ARG A 85 -4.35 0.69 19.95
CA ARG A 85 -3.89 2.03 20.32
C ARG A 85 -2.38 2.13 20.34
N ARG A 86 -1.71 1.21 21.04
CA ARG A 86 -0.24 1.23 21.17
C ARG A 86 0.42 1.01 19.82
N VAL A 87 -0.06 0.03 19.05
CA VAL A 87 0.53 -0.30 17.75
C VAL A 87 0.35 0.85 16.77
N LEU A 88 -0.84 1.46 16.67
CA LEU A 88 -1.06 2.59 15.75
C LEU A 88 -0.26 3.83 16.15
N LEU A 89 -0.22 4.17 17.43
CA LEU A 89 0.56 5.32 17.93
C LEU A 89 2.06 5.13 17.69
N SER A 90 2.61 3.95 17.99
CA SER A 90 4.02 3.65 17.72
C SER A 90 4.31 3.64 16.22
N ALA A 91 3.40 3.13 15.40
CA ALA A 91 3.54 3.12 13.94
C ALA A 91 3.65 4.54 13.36
N ILE A 92 2.71 5.42 13.73
CA ILE A 92 2.74 6.83 13.29
C ILE A 92 3.99 7.54 13.83
N ALA A 93 4.35 7.32 15.09
CA ALA A 93 5.55 7.93 15.68
C ALA A 93 6.84 7.48 14.98
N ILE A 94 7.01 6.16 14.76
CA ILE A 94 8.18 5.62 14.05
C ILE A 94 8.24 6.18 12.63
N PHE A 95 7.12 6.17 11.90
CA PHE A 95 7.06 6.71 10.54
C PHE A 95 7.47 8.19 10.50
N THR A 96 6.92 9.01 11.41
CA THR A 96 7.20 10.45 11.47
C THR A 96 8.63 10.76 11.85
N LEU A 97 9.16 10.07 12.89
CA LEU A 97 10.55 10.25 13.32
C LEU A 97 11.55 9.76 12.26
N ALA A 98 11.27 8.63 11.61
CA ALA A 98 12.10 8.14 10.52
C ALA A 98 12.04 9.06 9.30
N SER A 99 10.90 9.73 9.02
CA SER A 99 10.81 10.77 7.99
C SER A 99 11.74 11.94 8.30
N LEU A 100 11.79 12.37 9.56
CA LEU A 100 12.77 13.38 10.01
C LEU A 100 14.21 12.87 9.83
N GLY A 101 14.46 11.60 10.16
CA GLY A 101 15.75 10.97 9.92
C GLY A 101 16.13 10.91 8.44
N CYS A 102 15.19 10.61 7.54
CA CYS A 102 15.43 10.68 6.09
C CYS A 102 15.80 12.09 5.64
N ALA A 103 15.10 13.11 6.15
CA ALA A 103 15.41 14.51 5.85
C ALA A 103 16.77 14.96 6.40
N ALA A 104 17.19 14.43 7.55
CA ALA A 104 18.46 14.76 8.20
C ALA A 104 19.66 13.95 7.66
N SER A 105 19.43 12.91 6.84
CA SER A 105 20.48 12.01 6.35
C SER A 105 21.52 12.75 5.50
N GLN A 106 22.79 12.44 5.74
CA GLN A 106 23.94 13.01 5.04
C GLN A 106 24.62 12.00 4.12
N SER A 107 24.32 10.72 4.30
CA SER A 107 24.86 9.63 3.49
C SER A 107 23.77 8.75 2.93
N PHE A 108 24.08 8.05 1.83
CA PHE A 108 23.14 7.10 1.22
C PHE A 108 22.74 5.97 2.18
N GLY A 109 23.71 5.43 2.94
CA GLY A 109 23.45 4.37 3.91
C GLY A 109 22.48 4.81 5.03
N GLU A 110 22.64 6.03 5.55
CA GLU A 110 21.71 6.61 6.52
C GLU A 110 20.30 6.75 5.93
N LEU A 111 20.21 7.29 4.71
CA LEU A 111 18.92 7.45 4.05
C LEU A 111 18.20 6.11 3.87
N VAL A 112 18.90 5.07 3.39
CA VAL A 112 18.33 3.72 3.24
C VAL A 112 17.91 3.14 4.60
N ALA A 113 18.75 3.26 5.64
CA ALA A 113 18.43 2.80 6.97
C ALA A 113 17.18 3.48 7.54
N MET A 114 17.07 4.82 7.37
CA MET A 114 15.87 5.56 7.81
C MET A 114 14.63 5.19 6.99
N ARG A 115 14.77 4.88 5.70
CA ARG A 115 13.67 4.35 4.86
C ARG A 115 13.17 2.99 5.34
N VAL A 116 14.08 2.09 5.72
CA VAL A 116 13.70 0.81 6.34
C VAL A 116 12.95 1.04 7.65
N LEU A 117 13.44 1.93 8.50
CA LEU A 117 12.78 2.28 9.77
C LEU A 117 11.41 2.92 9.53
N GLN A 118 11.29 3.82 8.57
CA GLN A 118 10.02 4.46 8.16
C GLN A 118 9.01 3.40 7.69
N ALA A 119 9.46 2.42 6.91
CA ALA A 119 8.64 1.34 6.42
C ALA A 119 8.11 0.42 7.54
N VAL A 120 8.85 0.24 8.65
CA VAL A 120 8.35 -0.46 9.85
C VAL A 120 7.10 0.22 10.39
N GLY A 121 7.09 1.56 10.46
CA GLY A 121 5.89 2.33 10.81
C GLY A 121 4.78 2.17 9.77
N GLY A 122 5.09 2.40 8.49
CA GLY A 122 4.13 2.32 7.38
C GLY A 122 3.40 0.98 7.31
N ALA A 123 4.13 -0.13 7.43
CA ALA A 123 3.58 -1.49 7.39
C ALA A 123 2.47 -1.76 8.42
N MET A 124 2.44 -0.98 9.52
CA MET A 124 1.45 -1.17 10.60
C MET A 124 0.28 -0.18 10.48
N MET A 125 0.47 1.01 9.91
CA MET A 125 -0.54 2.06 9.94
C MET A 125 -1.85 1.66 9.27
N VAL A 126 -1.80 1.19 8.03
CA VAL A 126 -3.00 0.88 7.23
C VAL A 126 -3.68 -0.41 7.68
N PRO A 127 -2.99 -1.55 7.85
CA PRO A 127 -3.66 -2.77 8.31
C PRO A 127 -4.31 -2.60 9.68
N VAL A 128 -3.60 -2.01 10.64
CA VAL A 128 -4.12 -1.77 12.00
C VAL A 128 -5.30 -0.80 11.97
N GLY A 129 -5.20 0.27 11.19
CA GLY A 129 -6.29 1.22 11.00
C GLY A 129 -7.55 0.58 10.43
N ARG A 130 -7.41 -0.26 9.41
CA ARG A 130 -8.54 -1.03 8.84
C ARG A 130 -9.16 -1.97 9.86
N MET A 131 -8.35 -2.69 10.63
CA MET A 131 -8.85 -3.58 11.70
C MET A 131 -9.70 -2.81 12.71
N ILE A 132 -9.26 -1.62 13.16
CA ILE A 132 -10.03 -0.77 14.07
C ILE A 132 -11.40 -0.39 13.48
N VAL A 133 -11.43 -0.04 12.19
CA VAL A 133 -12.68 0.34 11.53
C VAL A 133 -13.60 -0.87 11.37
N PHE A 134 -13.08 -2.04 10.98
CA PHE A 134 -13.87 -3.27 10.85
C PHE A 134 -14.47 -3.74 12.19
N GLU A 135 -13.72 -3.61 13.29
CA GLU A 135 -14.19 -4.02 14.62
C GLU A 135 -15.31 -3.13 15.15
N ARG A 136 -15.27 -1.82 14.84
CA ARG A 136 -16.21 -0.83 15.37
C ARG A 136 -17.39 -0.54 14.45
N ALA A 137 -17.31 -0.90 13.18
CA ALA A 137 -18.32 -0.59 12.18
C ALA A 137 -19.42 -1.66 12.15
N ASP A 138 -20.68 -1.23 12.09
CA ASP A 138 -21.77 -2.13 11.72
C ASP A 138 -21.59 -2.63 10.29
N LYS A 139 -22.02 -3.87 10.01
CA LYS A 139 -21.90 -4.50 8.68
C LYS A 139 -22.43 -3.62 7.54
N THR A 140 -23.48 -2.84 7.80
CA THR A 140 -24.10 -1.93 6.84
C THR A 140 -23.26 -0.68 6.56
N GLN A 141 -22.40 -0.27 7.49
CA GLN A 141 -21.58 0.93 7.41
C GLN A 141 -20.16 0.65 6.85
N VAL A 142 -19.69 -0.59 6.94
CA VAL A 142 -18.33 -1.00 6.52
C VAL A 142 -18.02 -0.51 5.11
N MET A 143 -18.92 -0.76 4.15
CA MET A 143 -18.69 -0.38 2.74
C MET A 143 -18.52 1.14 2.58
N ARG A 144 -19.33 1.93 3.27
CA ARG A 144 -19.23 3.39 3.25
C ARG A 144 -17.93 3.89 3.90
N LEU A 145 -17.55 3.32 5.05
CA LEU A 145 -16.33 3.69 5.77
C LEU A 145 -15.08 3.30 4.99
N MET A 146 -15.07 2.14 4.35
CA MET A 146 -13.99 1.74 3.44
C MET A 146 -13.82 2.71 2.27
N SER A 147 -14.91 3.23 1.73
CA SER A 147 -14.83 4.27 0.70
C SER A 147 -14.12 5.52 1.23
N PHE A 148 -14.40 5.98 2.45
CA PHE A 148 -13.71 7.13 3.05
C PHE A 148 -12.21 6.90 3.25
N ILE A 149 -11.80 5.66 3.55
CA ILE A 149 -10.38 5.31 3.73
C ILE A 149 -9.66 5.30 2.37
N VAL A 150 -10.29 4.76 1.34
CA VAL A 150 -9.65 4.55 0.05
C VAL A 150 -9.56 5.86 -0.77
N TRP A 151 -10.51 6.79 -0.63
CA TRP A 151 -10.55 8.02 -1.41
C TRP A 151 -9.26 8.87 -1.30
N PRO A 152 -8.79 9.25 -0.10
CA PRO A 152 -7.55 10.02 0.03
C PRO A 152 -6.34 9.25 -0.48
N ALA A 153 -6.34 7.92 -0.29
CA ALA A 153 -5.30 7.05 -0.77
C ALA A 153 -5.14 7.09 -2.29
N LEU A 154 -6.24 7.18 -3.04
CA LEU A 154 -6.20 7.28 -4.51
C LEU A 154 -5.74 8.64 -5.02
N ILE A 155 -5.94 9.70 -4.23
CA ILE A 155 -5.50 11.04 -4.58
C ILE A 155 -3.97 11.18 -4.41
N ALA A 156 -3.38 10.49 -3.45
CA ALA A 156 -1.96 10.59 -3.13
C ALA A 156 -1.03 10.34 -4.34
N PRO A 157 -1.16 9.24 -5.11
CA PRO A 157 -0.32 9.02 -6.30
C PRO A 157 -0.56 10.04 -7.43
N VAL A 158 -1.74 10.67 -7.46
CA VAL A 158 -2.06 11.69 -8.47
C VAL A 158 -1.33 12.99 -8.18
N ILE A 159 -1.31 13.42 -6.92
CA ILE A 159 -0.67 14.69 -6.53
C ILE A 159 0.83 14.53 -6.26
N ALA A 160 1.31 13.29 -5.99
CA ALA A 160 2.72 13.05 -5.66
C ALA A 160 3.69 13.56 -6.74
N PRO A 161 3.51 13.30 -8.05
CA PRO A 161 4.40 13.82 -9.07
C PRO A 161 4.38 15.35 -9.15
N LEU A 162 3.21 15.97 -8.95
CA LEU A 162 3.08 17.43 -8.98
C LEU A 162 3.79 18.06 -7.79
N VAL A 163 3.48 17.62 -6.57
CA VAL A 163 4.08 18.14 -5.34
C VAL A 163 5.58 17.83 -5.32
N GLY A 164 5.97 16.61 -5.68
CA GLY A 164 7.35 16.19 -5.76
C GLY A 164 8.14 16.99 -6.81
N GLY A 165 7.56 17.24 -7.98
CA GLY A 165 8.17 18.06 -9.02
C GLY A 165 8.36 19.51 -8.59
N VAL A 166 7.38 20.12 -7.94
CA VAL A 166 7.49 21.48 -7.37
C VAL A 166 8.60 21.54 -6.32
N ILE A 167 8.58 20.61 -5.35
CA ILE A 167 9.59 20.61 -4.28
C ILE A 167 10.99 20.41 -4.84
N THR A 168 11.21 19.44 -5.72
CA THR A 168 12.52 19.16 -6.29
C THR A 168 13.02 20.24 -7.24
N THR A 169 12.13 21.08 -7.76
CA THR A 169 12.51 22.21 -8.62
C THR A 169 12.91 23.45 -7.81
N TYR A 170 12.15 23.78 -6.77
CA TYR A 170 12.26 25.04 -6.04
C TYR A 170 12.88 24.89 -4.63
N ALA A 171 12.99 23.65 -4.11
CA ALA A 171 13.52 23.36 -2.78
C ALA A 171 14.44 22.13 -2.81
N ASP A 172 15.03 21.82 -1.64
CA ASP A 172 15.82 20.60 -1.46
C ASP A 172 14.91 19.35 -1.40
N TRP A 173 15.40 18.21 -1.94
CA TRP A 173 14.68 16.95 -1.93
C TRP A 173 14.30 16.47 -0.51
N ARG A 174 15.01 16.93 0.51
CA ARG A 174 14.72 16.61 1.92
C ARG A 174 13.34 17.06 2.37
N TRP A 175 12.78 18.10 1.75
CA TRP A 175 11.42 18.57 2.02
C TRP A 175 10.34 17.55 1.69
N LEU A 176 10.62 16.59 0.80
CA LEU A 176 9.70 15.49 0.50
C LEU A 176 9.40 14.62 1.73
N PHE A 177 10.39 14.48 2.60
CA PHE A 177 10.22 13.75 3.86
C PHE A 177 9.64 14.64 4.97
N LEU A 178 10.00 15.92 4.99
CA LEU A 178 9.50 16.87 5.99
C LEU A 178 7.99 17.10 5.90
N ILE A 179 7.39 16.90 4.73
CA ILE A 179 5.93 16.98 4.54
C ILE A 179 5.17 15.99 5.43
N ASN A 180 5.80 14.87 5.78
CA ASN A 180 5.21 13.85 6.65
C ASN A 180 5.16 14.28 8.12
N LEU A 181 5.97 15.27 8.54
CA LEU A 181 6.03 15.69 9.95
C LEU A 181 4.71 16.32 10.42
N PRO A 182 4.18 17.37 9.77
CA PRO A 182 2.91 17.95 10.19
C PRO A 182 1.77 16.95 10.10
N LEU A 183 1.73 16.11 9.07
CA LEU A 183 0.71 15.07 8.91
C LEU A 183 0.81 14.02 10.04
N GLY A 184 2.04 13.59 10.35
CA GLY A 184 2.30 12.63 11.41
C GLY A 184 1.96 13.18 12.81
N VAL A 185 2.31 14.44 13.12
CA VAL A 185 1.95 15.08 14.39
C VAL A 185 0.43 15.17 14.55
N VAL A 186 -0.28 15.61 13.52
CA VAL A 186 -1.75 15.65 13.52
C VAL A 186 -2.33 14.25 13.65
N GLY A 187 -1.80 13.29 12.88
CA GLY A 187 -2.19 11.89 12.95
C GLY A 187 -1.99 11.30 14.35
N LEU A 188 -0.85 11.57 14.99
CA LEU A 188 -0.54 11.11 16.34
C LEU A 188 -1.50 11.71 17.39
N ALA A 189 -1.76 13.01 17.31
CA ALA A 189 -2.70 13.70 18.20
C ALA A 189 -4.13 13.17 18.03
N CYS A 190 -4.58 12.96 16.79
CA CYS A 190 -5.87 12.36 16.50
C CYS A 190 -5.95 10.92 16.99
N ALA A 191 -4.92 10.09 16.73
CA ALA A 191 -4.88 8.70 17.19
C ALA A 191 -4.90 8.61 18.73
N TRP A 192 -4.17 9.48 19.42
CA TRP A 192 -4.16 9.56 20.88
C TRP A 192 -5.56 9.82 21.46
N ARG A 193 -6.35 10.71 20.81
CA ARG A 193 -7.69 11.09 21.28
C ARG A 193 -8.78 10.11 20.86
N LEU A 194 -8.68 9.54 19.65
CA LEU A 194 -9.78 8.77 19.03
C LEU A 194 -9.65 7.27 19.27
N ILE A 195 -8.43 6.76 19.44
CA ILE A 195 -8.21 5.32 19.53
C ILE A 195 -8.10 4.90 21.00
N HIS A 196 -9.08 4.09 21.41
CA HIS A 196 -9.11 3.44 22.72
C HIS A 196 -9.17 1.94 22.46
N GLY A 197 -8.37 1.18 23.16
CA GLY A 197 -8.36 -0.28 23.04
C GLY A 197 -7.38 -0.89 24.05
N ARG A 198 -7.70 -2.08 24.49
CA ARG A 198 -6.86 -2.89 25.37
C ARG A 198 -6.27 -4.05 24.55
N PRO A 199 -5.11 -4.57 24.94
CA PRO A 199 -4.61 -5.84 24.40
C PRO A 199 -5.61 -6.96 24.63
N ALA A 200 -5.54 -8.03 23.86
CA ALA A 200 -6.30 -9.24 24.14
C ALA A 200 -5.88 -9.80 25.51
N GLU A 201 -6.83 -10.32 26.28
CA GLU A 201 -6.54 -10.92 27.61
C GLU A 201 -5.56 -12.09 27.48
N THR A 202 -5.73 -12.90 26.47
CA THR A 202 -4.83 -14.01 26.13
C THR A 202 -4.25 -13.82 24.73
N PRO A 203 -3.14 -13.06 24.59
CA PRO A 203 -2.55 -12.84 23.28
C PRO A 203 -2.00 -14.14 22.70
N PRO A 204 -2.22 -14.40 21.40
CA PRO A 204 -1.73 -15.59 20.74
C PRO A 204 -0.20 -15.65 20.75
N ARG A 205 0.35 -16.86 20.79
CA ARG A 205 1.80 -17.07 20.66
C ARG A 205 2.22 -16.67 19.25
N LEU A 206 3.39 -15.99 19.16
CA LEU A 206 3.95 -15.65 17.86
C LEU A 206 4.40 -16.92 17.12
N ASP A 207 3.90 -17.11 15.95
CA ASP A 207 4.39 -18.12 15.00
C ASP A 207 5.73 -17.64 14.40
N ARG A 208 6.83 -17.83 15.17
CA ARG A 208 8.17 -17.37 14.77
C ARG A 208 8.62 -17.97 13.44
N LEU A 209 8.33 -19.27 13.23
CA LEU A 209 8.70 -19.94 11.98
C LEU A 209 7.89 -19.41 10.81
N GLY A 210 6.58 -19.20 11.00
CA GLY A 210 5.71 -18.57 9.99
C GLY A 210 6.19 -17.16 9.62
N VAL A 211 6.62 -16.35 10.61
CA VAL A 211 7.22 -15.02 10.36
C VAL A 211 8.49 -15.13 9.53
N ILE A 212 9.45 -15.97 9.94
CA ILE A 212 10.74 -16.11 9.24
C ILE A 212 10.53 -16.58 7.80
N LEU A 213 9.67 -17.58 7.59
CA LEU A 213 9.41 -18.14 6.27
C LEU A 213 8.67 -17.15 5.36
N SER A 214 7.67 -16.43 5.88
CA SER A 214 6.91 -15.45 5.11
C SER A 214 7.76 -14.22 4.79
N CYS A 215 8.37 -13.62 5.82
CA CYS A 215 9.18 -12.43 5.67
C CYS A 215 10.42 -12.70 4.81
N GLY A 216 11.11 -13.81 5.05
CA GLY A 216 12.26 -14.23 4.23
C GLY A 216 11.89 -14.51 2.78
N GLY A 217 10.76 -15.20 2.56
CA GLY A 217 10.25 -15.48 1.22
C GLY A 217 9.85 -14.21 0.46
N LEU A 218 9.13 -13.29 1.10
CA LEU A 218 8.77 -12.00 0.50
C LEU A 218 9.99 -11.11 0.24
N ALA A 219 10.95 -11.08 1.17
CA ALA A 219 12.19 -10.33 0.99
C ALA A 219 13.01 -10.86 -0.19
N ALA A 220 13.14 -12.20 -0.31
CA ALA A 220 13.82 -12.83 -1.43
C ALA A 220 13.11 -12.56 -2.77
N LEU A 221 11.77 -12.59 -2.79
CA LEU A 221 10.96 -12.28 -3.98
C LEU A 221 11.19 -10.84 -4.46
N THR A 222 11.05 -9.90 -3.55
CA THR A 222 11.12 -8.48 -3.89
C THR A 222 12.54 -8.05 -4.25
N TRP A 223 13.56 -8.58 -3.56
CA TRP A 223 14.95 -8.34 -3.92
C TRP A 223 15.33 -8.98 -5.25
N GLY A 224 14.90 -10.22 -5.49
CA GLY A 224 15.08 -10.89 -6.78
C GLY A 224 14.44 -10.14 -7.95
N ALA A 225 13.21 -9.62 -7.74
CA ALA A 225 12.53 -8.80 -8.74
C ALA A 225 13.27 -7.47 -9.00
N HIS A 226 13.84 -6.84 -7.94
CA HIS A 226 14.65 -5.63 -8.09
C HIS A 226 15.91 -5.88 -8.94
N LEU A 227 16.60 -7.01 -8.72
CA LEU A 227 17.80 -7.36 -9.50
C LEU A 227 17.50 -7.59 -10.99
N ILE A 228 16.29 -8.02 -11.32
CA ILE A 228 15.87 -8.17 -12.74
C ILE A 228 15.60 -6.79 -13.37
N ALA A 229 15.09 -5.85 -12.58
CA ALA A 229 14.75 -4.51 -13.05
C ALA A 229 15.97 -3.58 -13.18
N ASP A 230 17.14 -3.96 -12.67
CA ASP A 230 18.37 -3.17 -12.78
C ASP A 230 18.90 -3.12 -14.23
N SER A 231 19.64 -2.08 -14.54
CA SER A 231 20.29 -1.88 -15.85
C SER A 231 21.32 -2.97 -16.21
N HIS A 232 21.88 -3.64 -15.20
CA HIS A 232 22.76 -4.80 -15.34
C HIS A 232 22.15 -5.99 -14.59
N PRO A 233 21.18 -6.70 -15.19
CA PRO A 233 20.44 -7.74 -14.50
C PRO A 233 21.32 -8.88 -14.00
N GLY A 234 21.28 -9.10 -12.69
CA GLY A 234 21.96 -10.22 -12.04
C GLY A 234 21.13 -11.51 -12.14
N TRP A 235 20.89 -12.01 -13.38
CA TRP A 235 20.02 -13.17 -13.64
C TRP A 235 20.29 -14.39 -12.76
N PRO A 236 21.55 -14.84 -12.53
CA PRO A 236 21.79 -16.03 -11.70
C PRO A 236 21.34 -15.80 -10.24
N LEU A 237 21.66 -14.63 -9.68
CA LEU A 237 21.27 -14.29 -8.31
C LEU A 237 19.77 -14.06 -8.20
N ALA A 238 19.17 -13.39 -9.17
CA ALA A 238 17.72 -13.18 -9.22
C ALA A 238 16.96 -14.52 -9.32
N ALA A 239 17.40 -15.45 -10.14
CA ALA A 239 16.84 -16.80 -10.25
C ALA A 239 17.01 -17.59 -8.94
N ALA A 240 18.18 -17.53 -8.30
CA ALA A 240 18.43 -18.17 -7.01
C ALA A 240 17.51 -17.61 -5.92
N LEU A 241 17.35 -16.27 -5.84
CA LEU A 241 16.44 -15.62 -4.91
C LEU A 241 14.97 -15.96 -5.20
N GLY A 242 14.59 -16.05 -6.48
CA GLY A 242 13.27 -16.51 -6.89
C GLY A 242 12.98 -17.93 -6.41
N LEU A 243 13.93 -18.85 -6.59
CA LEU A 243 13.82 -20.22 -6.09
C LEU A 243 13.72 -20.26 -4.55
N VAL A 244 14.59 -19.54 -3.86
CA VAL A 244 14.57 -19.41 -2.39
C VAL A 244 13.23 -18.87 -1.93
N SER A 245 12.71 -17.85 -2.59
CA SER A 245 11.38 -17.28 -2.29
C SER A 245 10.28 -18.34 -2.41
N VAL A 246 10.23 -19.06 -3.53
CA VAL A 246 9.22 -20.12 -3.74
C VAL A 246 9.33 -21.19 -2.65
N VAL A 247 10.53 -21.65 -2.34
CA VAL A 247 10.75 -22.66 -1.29
C VAL A 247 10.28 -22.14 0.08
N LEU A 248 10.67 -20.93 0.46
CA LEU A 248 10.30 -20.35 1.76
C LEU A 248 8.80 -20.10 1.86
N LEU A 249 8.16 -19.55 0.82
CA LEU A 249 6.72 -19.27 0.81
C LEU A 249 5.89 -20.56 0.81
N VAL A 250 6.30 -21.58 0.06
CA VAL A 250 5.65 -22.90 0.06
C VAL A 250 5.82 -23.60 1.41
N ALA A 251 7.03 -23.56 1.98
CA ALA A 251 7.28 -24.09 3.32
C ALA A 251 6.45 -23.34 4.38
N GLY A 252 6.38 -22.01 4.29
CA GLY A 252 5.57 -21.16 5.16
C GLY A 252 4.08 -21.49 5.05
N ALA A 253 3.55 -21.61 3.84
CA ALA A 253 2.16 -21.99 3.60
C ALA A 253 1.83 -23.37 4.19
N ARG A 254 2.70 -24.37 3.96
CA ARG A 254 2.54 -25.71 4.55
C ARG A 254 2.59 -25.70 6.07
N HIS A 255 3.49 -24.91 6.65
CA HIS A 255 3.61 -24.72 8.09
C HIS A 255 2.33 -24.08 8.66
N MET A 256 1.85 -22.97 8.09
CA MET A 256 0.65 -22.27 8.53
C MET A 256 -0.62 -23.10 8.44
N LEU A 257 -0.70 -24.05 7.50
CA LEU A 257 -1.83 -24.99 7.39
C LEU A 257 -1.83 -26.05 8.49
N ARG A 258 -0.70 -26.30 9.16
CA ARG A 258 -0.54 -27.36 10.18
C ARG A 258 -0.58 -26.84 11.61
N VAL A 259 -0.13 -25.63 11.86
CA VAL A 259 -0.02 -25.04 13.20
C VAL A 259 -1.38 -24.55 13.70
N SER A 260 -1.63 -24.67 15.00
CA SER A 260 -2.89 -24.27 15.65
C SER A 260 -3.12 -22.75 15.66
N ALA A 261 -2.05 -21.97 15.82
CA ALA A 261 -2.09 -20.50 15.84
C ALA A 261 -1.09 -19.94 14.80
N PRO A 262 -1.42 -20.00 13.49
CA PRO A 262 -0.55 -19.52 12.44
C PRO A 262 -0.51 -18.00 12.39
N LEU A 263 0.57 -17.43 11.80
CA LEU A 263 0.68 -15.99 11.52
C LEU A 263 -0.46 -15.50 10.64
N VAL A 264 -0.80 -16.27 9.61
CA VAL A 264 -1.94 -16.06 8.70
C VAL A 264 -2.72 -17.36 8.58
N ASP A 265 -4.01 -17.32 8.87
CA ASP A 265 -4.84 -18.53 8.75
C ASP A 265 -5.23 -18.82 7.30
N LEU A 266 -4.38 -19.58 6.61
CA LEU A 266 -4.61 -19.98 5.23
C LEU A 266 -5.74 -21.01 5.07
N ARG A 267 -6.30 -21.56 6.18
CA ARG A 267 -7.43 -22.47 6.11
C ARG A 267 -8.70 -21.79 5.60
N THR A 268 -8.77 -20.45 5.74
CA THR A 268 -9.84 -19.64 5.17
C THR A 268 -9.93 -19.76 3.64
N LEU A 269 -8.82 -20.05 2.96
CA LEU A 269 -8.79 -20.32 1.51
C LEU A 269 -9.50 -21.62 1.11
N ARG A 270 -9.84 -22.50 2.07
CA ARG A 270 -10.68 -23.67 1.80
C ARG A 270 -12.14 -23.32 1.56
N ILE A 271 -12.56 -22.12 1.93
CA ILE A 271 -13.90 -21.60 1.64
C ILE A 271 -13.89 -21.09 0.19
N PRO A 272 -14.62 -21.75 -0.76
CA PRO A 272 -14.50 -21.43 -2.19
C PRO A 272 -14.81 -19.96 -2.52
N THR A 273 -15.83 -19.39 -1.87
CA THR A 273 -16.21 -17.99 -2.07
C THR A 273 -15.10 -17.03 -1.66
N PHE A 274 -14.39 -17.32 -0.55
CA PHE A 274 -13.27 -16.52 -0.07
C PHE A 274 -12.06 -16.68 -0.99
N ALA A 275 -11.71 -17.92 -1.38
CA ALA A 275 -10.60 -18.19 -2.26
C ALA A 275 -10.76 -17.50 -3.63
N ASN A 276 -11.95 -17.63 -4.24
CA ASN A 276 -12.26 -16.98 -5.52
C ASN A 276 -12.20 -15.45 -5.42
N ALA A 277 -12.70 -14.87 -4.33
CA ALA A 277 -12.62 -13.44 -4.09
C ALA A 277 -11.16 -12.97 -3.93
N MET A 278 -10.34 -13.71 -3.19
CA MET A 278 -8.91 -13.39 -2.97
C MET A 278 -8.11 -13.48 -4.27
N VAL A 279 -8.26 -14.57 -5.04
CA VAL A 279 -7.57 -14.74 -6.32
C VAL A 279 -8.00 -13.67 -7.32
N GLY A 280 -9.30 -13.46 -7.49
CA GLY A 280 -9.83 -12.46 -8.40
C GLY A 280 -9.38 -11.04 -8.03
N SER A 281 -9.43 -10.70 -6.74
CA SER A 281 -8.95 -9.41 -6.23
C SER A 281 -7.44 -9.23 -6.46
N SER A 282 -6.63 -10.26 -6.19
CA SER A 282 -5.17 -10.21 -6.39
C SER A 282 -4.80 -9.98 -7.85
N LEU A 283 -5.44 -10.70 -8.78
CA LEU A 283 -5.24 -10.52 -10.21
C LEU A 283 -5.66 -9.11 -10.68
N THR A 284 -6.80 -8.62 -10.18
CA THR A 284 -7.27 -7.26 -10.49
C THR A 284 -6.29 -6.20 -9.98
N TRP A 285 -5.79 -6.33 -8.74
CA TRP A 285 -4.81 -5.40 -8.20
C TRP A 285 -3.47 -5.44 -8.92
N LEU A 286 -3.06 -6.62 -9.41
CA LEU A 286 -1.85 -6.74 -10.24
C LEU A 286 -1.98 -5.92 -11.53
N VAL A 287 -3.10 -6.03 -12.22
CA VAL A 287 -3.37 -5.25 -13.45
C VAL A 287 -3.45 -3.75 -13.14
N ILE A 288 -4.25 -3.37 -12.13
CA ILE A 288 -4.41 -1.96 -11.75
C ILE A 288 -3.07 -1.33 -11.33
N GLY A 289 -2.22 -2.08 -10.60
CA GLY A 289 -0.91 -1.60 -10.19
C GLY A 289 0.11 -1.50 -11.32
N ALA A 290 0.00 -2.36 -12.34
CA ALA A 290 0.91 -2.37 -13.48
C ALA A 290 0.66 -1.21 -14.45
N ILE A 291 -0.60 -0.83 -14.68
CA ILE A 291 -0.99 0.18 -15.68
C ILE A 291 -0.28 1.53 -15.48
N PRO A 292 -0.30 2.17 -14.29
CA PRO A 292 0.35 3.47 -14.08
C PRO A 292 1.86 3.45 -14.26
N PHE A 293 2.48 2.29 -14.23
CA PHE A 293 3.91 2.10 -14.48
C PHE A 293 4.21 1.81 -15.95
N LEU A 294 3.45 0.89 -16.55
CA LEU A 294 3.70 0.44 -17.92
C LEU A 294 3.32 1.49 -18.98
N LEU A 295 2.23 2.25 -18.77
CA LEU A 295 1.81 3.27 -19.72
C LEU A 295 2.84 4.39 -19.91
N PRO A 296 3.38 5.04 -18.86
CA PRO A 296 4.44 6.02 -19.05
C PRO A 296 5.69 5.43 -19.72
N LEU A 297 6.03 4.19 -19.40
CA LEU A 297 7.16 3.50 -20.01
C LEU A 297 6.92 3.34 -21.53
N LEU A 298 5.75 2.85 -21.93
CA LEU A 298 5.35 2.73 -23.34
C LEU A 298 5.42 4.08 -24.06
N PHE A 299 4.83 5.12 -23.47
CA PHE A 299 4.78 6.45 -24.09
C PHE A 299 6.16 7.10 -24.22
N GLN A 300 7.06 6.90 -23.24
CA GLN A 300 8.39 7.51 -23.27
C GLN A 300 9.39 6.70 -24.09
N THR A 301 9.41 5.36 -23.92
CA THR A 301 10.44 4.53 -24.57
C THR A 301 10.08 4.11 -25.98
N VAL A 302 8.79 3.83 -26.25
CA VAL A 302 8.34 3.36 -27.57
C VAL A 302 7.82 4.51 -28.44
N PHE A 303 7.02 5.43 -27.87
CA PHE A 303 6.46 6.55 -28.63
C PHE A 303 7.36 7.80 -28.63
N GLY A 304 8.41 7.85 -27.79
CA GLY A 304 9.32 8.98 -27.69
C GLY A 304 8.67 10.26 -27.12
N TRP A 305 7.56 10.13 -26.38
CA TRP A 305 6.87 11.30 -25.83
C TRP A 305 7.55 11.86 -24.60
N SER A 306 7.39 13.16 -24.39
CA SER A 306 7.95 13.81 -23.21
C SER A 306 7.36 13.26 -21.90
N PRO A 307 8.12 13.26 -20.79
CA PRO A 307 7.63 12.81 -19.47
C PRO A 307 6.38 13.56 -19.02
N ILE A 308 6.29 14.86 -19.34
CA ILE A 308 5.12 15.70 -19.01
C ILE A 308 3.87 15.20 -19.72
N LYS A 309 3.95 14.95 -21.05
CA LYS A 309 2.82 14.45 -21.86
C LYS A 309 2.40 13.06 -21.38
N SER A 310 3.35 12.18 -21.10
CA SER A 310 3.11 10.82 -20.60
C SER A 310 2.44 10.84 -19.23
N GLY A 311 2.94 11.67 -18.31
CA GLY A 311 2.37 11.84 -16.97
C GLY A 311 0.95 12.42 -16.99
N ALA A 312 0.70 13.41 -17.86
CA ALA A 312 -0.62 14.00 -18.00
C ALA A 312 -1.68 12.97 -18.48
N LEU A 313 -1.30 12.03 -19.34
CA LEU A 313 -2.23 10.96 -19.78
C LEU A 313 -2.53 9.96 -18.66
N VAL A 314 -1.56 9.63 -17.83
CA VAL A 314 -1.80 8.74 -16.67
C VAL A 314 -2.78 9.37 -15.67
N LEU A 315 -2.87 10.71 -15.60
CA LEU A 315 -3.89 11.37 -14.76
C LEU A 315 -5.32 10.96 -15.15
N PHE A 316 -5.60 10.68 -16.42
CA PHE A 316 -6.94 10.24 -16.85
C PHE A 316 -7.31 8.87 -16.26
N VAL A 317 -6.35 7.96 -16.05
CA VAL A 317 -6.59 6.69 -15.37
C VAL A 317 -7.09 6.93 -13.94
N PHE A 318 -6.46 7.85 -13.22
CA PHE A 318 -6.87 8.20 -11.86
C PHE A 318 -8.19 8.97 -11.84
N LEU A 319 -8.40 9.86 -12.81
CA LEU A 319 -9.65 10.60 -12.97
C LEU A 319 -10.83 9.65 -13.18
N GLY A 320 -10.68 8.69 -14.11
CA GLY A 320 -11.67 7.64 -14.35
C GLY A 320 -11.98 6.83 -13.11
N ASN A 321 -10.95 6.43 -12.38
CA ASN A 321 -11.11 5.71 -11.10
C ASN A 321 -11.89 6.53 -10.05
N ILE A 322 -11.64 7.83 -9.97
CA ILE A 322 -12.37 8.74 -9.08
C ILE A 322 -13.82 8.92 -9.56
N ALA A 323 -14.02 9.16 -10.85
CA ALA A 323 -15.32 9.46 -11.45
C ALA A 323 -16.35 8.34 -11.30
N ILE A 324 -15.92 7.06 -11.37
CA ILE A 324 -16.84 5.91 -11.25
C ILE A 324 -17.34 5.68 -9.81
N LYS A 325 -16.61 6.13 -8.80
CA LYS A 325 -16.89 5.79 -7.40
C LYS A 325 -18.26 6.24 -6.88
N PRO A 326 -18.75 7.46 -7.15
CA PRO A 326 -20.08 7.86 -6.70
C PRO A 326 -21.19 6.96 -7.24
N GLY A 327 -21.01 6.46 -8.48
CA GLY A 327 -21.97 5.56 -9.15
C GLY A 327 -21.91 4.11 -8.67
N THR A 328 -20.83 3.69 -8.01
CA THR A 328 -20.61 2.28 -7.65
C THR A 328 -21.73 1.70 -6.80
N SER A 329 -22.17 2.42 -5.77
CA SER A 329 -23.25 1.98 -4.89
C SER A 329 -24.60 1.85 -5.62
N PHE A 330 -24.89 2.74 -6.55
CA PHE A 330 -26.07 2.69 -7.40
C PHE A 330 -26.03 1.47 -8.33
N LEU A 331 -24.89 1.22 -8.98
CA LEU A 331 -24.69 0.08 -9.86
C LEU A 331 -24.89 -1.25 -9.13
N TYR A 332 -24.31 -1.42 -7.94
CA TYR A 332 -24.50 -2.64 -7.15
C TYR A 332 -25.93 -2.84 -6.68
N ARG A 333 -26.65 -1.78 -6.32
CA ARG A 333 -28.05 -1.88 -5.92
C ARG A 333 -28.98 -2.23 -7.08
N THR A 334 -28.72 -1.67 -8.28
CA THR A 334 -29.59 -1.82 -9.45
C THR A 334 -29.35 -3.13 -10.19
N TYR A 335 -28.09 -3.49 -10.44
CA TYR A 335 -27.73 -4.62 -11.30
C TYR A 335 -27.22 -5.85 -10.52
N GLY A 336 -26.99 -5.71 -9.23
CA GLY A 336 -26.45 -6.74 -8.38
C GLY A 336 -24.94 -6.94 -8.52
N PHE A 337 -24.33 -7.53 -7.49
CA PHE A 337 -22.88 -7.65 -7.34
C PHE A 337 -22.22 -8.42 -8.49
N ARG A 338 -22.81 -9.57 -8.89
CA ARG A 338 -22.23 -10.46 -9.92
C ARG A 338 -22.14 -9.78 -11.29
N ARG A 339 -23.23 -9.11 -11.73
CA ARG A 339 -23.27 -8.46 -13.07
C ARG A 339 -22.29 -7.30 -13.14
N VAL A 340 -22.20 -6.49 -12.07
CA VAL A 340 -21.29 -5.34 -12.02
C VAL A 340 -19.84 -5.79 -12.06
N LEU A 341 -19.48 -6.84 -11.29
CA LEU A 341 -18.12 -7.38 -11.31
C LEU A 341 -17.75 -7.96 -12.67
N LEU A 342 -18.63 -8.74 -13.31
CA LEU A 342 -18.38 -9.29 -14.64
C LEU A 342 -18.19 -8.17 -15.68
N ALA A 343 -19.08 -7.17 -15.67
CA ALA A 343 -18.96 -6.02 -16.57
C ALA A 343 -17.64 -5.28 -16.35
N ALA A 344 -17.27 -4.99 -15.10
CA ALA A 344 -16.02 -4.32 -14.75
C ALA A 344 -14.78 -5.13 -15.22
N THR A 345 -14.81 -6.46 -15.03
CA THR A 345 -13.69 -7.33 -15.47
C THR A 345 -13.59 -7.35 -17.01
N ILE A 346 -14.72 -7.43 -17.71
CA ILE A 346 -14.74 -7.38 -19.17
C ILE A 346 -14.22 -6.02 -19.67
N CYS A 347 -14.69 -4.91 -19.11
CA CYS A 347 -14.19 -3.58 -19.43
C CYS A 347 -12.69 -3.46 -19.21
N LEU A 348 -12.18 -3.91 -18.05
CA LEU A 348 -10.75 -3.90 -17.74
C LEU A 348 -9.94 -4.71 -18.75
N SER A 349 -10.44 -5.89 -19.14
CA SER A 349 -9.79 -6.73 -20.15
C SER A 349 -9.75 -6.07 -21.53
N LEU A 350 -10.88 -5.46 -21.96
CA LEU A 350 -10.96 -4.75 -23.23
C LEU A 350 -10.03 -3.52 -23.23
N THR A 351 -9.98 -2.76 -22.13
CA THR A 351 -9.07 -1.63 -21.97
C THR A 351 -7.61 -2.09 -22.04
N ALA A 352 -7.25 -3.19 -21.37
CA ALA A 352 -5.90 -3.73 -21.44
C ALA A 352 -5.50 -4.16 -22.86
N ILE A 353 -6.42 -4.79 -23.61
CA ILE A 353 -6.23 -5.13 -25.02
C ILE A 353 -6.09 -3.85 -25.86
N GLY A 354 -6.95 -2.85 -25.62
CA GLY A 354 -6.87 -1.54 -26.27
C GLY A 354 -5.52 -0.86 -26.03
N CYS A 355 -5.01 -0.89 -24.81
CA CYS A 355 -3.67 -0.38 -24.48
C CYS A 355 -2.55 -1.11 -25.25
N ALA A 356 -2.68 -2.42 -25.46
CA ALA A 356 -1.71 -3.20 -26.24
C ALA A 356 -1.72 -2.87 -27.75
N LEU A 357 -2.82 -2.33 -28.25
CA LEU A 357 -2.99 -1.92 -29.67
C LEU A 357 -2.62 -0.45 -29.91
N LEU A 358 -2.23 0.31 -28.88
CA LEU A 358 -1.84 1.70 -29.03
C LEU A 358 -0.60 1.85 -29.91
N THR A 359 -0.61 2.89 -30.74
CA THR A 359 0.50 3.29 -31.60
C THR A 359 0.84 4.76 -31.36
N ALA A 360 2.02 5.19 -31.80
CA ALA A 360 2.45 6.60 -31.67
C ALA A 360 1.51 7.57 -32.43
N SER A 361 0.77 7.08 -33.44
CA SER A 361 -0.19 7.83 -34.22
C SER A 361 -1.62 7.84 -33.63
N THR A 362 -1.87 7.09 -32.56
CA THR A 362 -3.20 7.05 -31.91
C THR A 362 -3.53 8.44 -31.34
N PRO A 363 -4.72 9.00 -31.66
CA PRO A 363 -5.13 10.30 -31.15
C PRO A 363 -5.10 10.33 -29.62
N VAL A 364 -4.55 11.41 -29.04
CA VAL A 364 -4.42 11.60 -27.58
C VAL A 364 -5.78 11.45 -26.88
N VAL A 365 -6.84 11.93 -27.49
CA VAL A 365 -8.22 11.81 -26.98
C VAL A 365 -8.65 10.34 -26.87
N ALA A 366 -8.32 9.51 -27.84
CA ALA A 366 -8.63 8.08 -27.80
C ALA A 366 -7.88 7.37 -26.67
N ILE A 367 -6.62 7.73 -26.44
CA ILE A 367 -5.82 7.21 -25.31
C ILE A 367 -6.39 7.66 -23.96
N ALA A 368 -6.88 8.90 -23.87
CA ALA A 368 -7.46 9.44 -22.64
C ALA A 368 -8.82 8.84 -22.29
N LEU A 369 -9.55 8.36 -23.30
CA LEU A 369 -10.87 7.71 -23.14
C LEU A 369 -10.77 6.20 -22.89
N LEU A 370 -9.65 5.58 -23.25
CA LEU A 370 -9.37 4.17 -23.03
C LEU A 370 -9.01 3.91 -21.56
#